data_faad4efc258f2ab3dad72f57008491a7
#
_entry.id   faad4efc258f2ab3dad72f57008491a7
#
_cell.length_a   1.000
_cell.length_b   1.000
_cell.length_c   1.000
_cell.angle_alpha   90.00
_cell.angle_beta   90.00
_cell.angle_gamma   90.00
#
_symmetry.space_group_name_H-M   'P 1'
#
loop_
_entity.id
_entity.type
_entity.pdbx_description
1 polymer ?
#
loop_
_entity_poly.entity_id
_entity_poly.type
_entity_poly.pdbx_seq_one_letter_code
_entity_poly.pdbx_strand_id
1 'polypeptide(L)'
;MQNSLEAYTMKYNENGYGLLFPDAHVVRFYERILKYKLNKINGNLLDFGCGNGVHSAYFQSKGFKTFGIDIVPSLKEIWEQNIRERGGGGYCKIIEPNSSIKGLFDENMDIIFANQSLYYIPLKELKQNILEFYELLNTGGILFATMMSKKNYYFSHSQKEEKNGLSKVEIKGRLNETSFIHFIDKVEDLENLFQPFETLFLGDYDPINFYNFEGSAHHYVYIGIKK
;
A
#
# COMPACT_ATOMS: atom_id res chain seq x y z
N MET A 1 10.03 -16.07 -0.45
CA MET A 1 10.06 -14.81 0.34
C MET A 1 11.27 -13.93 0.03
N GLN A 2 12.46 -14.49 -0.16
CA GLN A 2 13.65 -13.75 -0.67
C GLN A 2 13.37 -13.03 -2.00
N ASN A 3 12.52 -13.60 -2.86
CA ASN A 3 12.27 -13.10 -4.22
C ASN A 3 11.56 -11.74 -4.31
N SER A 4 10.71 -11.36 -3.35
CA SER A 4 10.03 -10.05 -3.42
C SER A 4 10.99 -8.91 -3.10
N LEU A 5 11.83 -9.04 -2.07
CA LEU A 5 12.84 -8.04 -1.73
C LEU A 5 13.87 -7.88 -2.86
N GLU A 6 14.36 -8.99 -3.41
CA GLU A 6 15.29 -8.98 -4.55
C GLU A 6 14.67 -8.32 -5.79
N ALA A 7 13.43 -8.72 -6.15
CA ALA A 7 12.72 -8.17 -7.29
C ALA A 7 12.49 -6.65 -7.16
N TYR A 8 12.08 -6.17 -5.97
CA TYR A 8 11.90 -4.74 -5.73
C TYR A 8 13.22 -3.99 -5.70
N THR A 9 14.27 -4.54 -5.08
CA THR A 9 15.61 -3.93 -5.07
C THR A 9 16.15 -3.78 -6.50
N MET A 10 16.01 -4.82 -7.33
CA MET A 10 16.39 -4.76 -8.75
C MET A 10 15.54 -3.72 -9.52
N LYS A 11 14.23 -3.72 -9.33
CA LYS A 11 13.31 -2.80 -10.00
C LYS A 11 13.67 -1.33 -9.74
N TYR A 12 13.98 -0.99 -8.50
CA TYR A 12 14.39 0.38 -8.15
C TYR A 12 15.79 0.72 -8.66
N ASN A 13 16.72 -0.22 -8.64
CA ASN A 13 18.09 0.03 -9.13
C ASN A 13 18.15 0.15 -10.66
N GLU A 14 17.33 -0.59 -11.40
CA GLU A 14 17.36 -0.62 -12.87
C GLU A 14 16.43 0.42 -13.51
N ASN A 15 15.27 0.68 -12.93
CA ASN A 15 14.22 1.52 -13.51
C ASN A 15 14.04 2.89 -12.83
N GLY A 16 14.93 3.22 -11.89
CA GLY A 16 14.81 4.45 -11.09
C GLY A 16 13.78 4.33 -9.96
N TYR A 17 13.68 5.37 -9.15
CA TYR A 17 12.99 5.34 -7.85
C TYR A 17 11.48 5.59 -7.92
N GLY A 18 10.82 5.24 -9.01
CA GLY A 18 9.37 5.23 -9.11
C GLY A 18 8.74 6.59 -9.45
N LEU A 19 7.50 6.78 -9.01
CA LEU A 19 6.72 7.97 -9.36
C LEU A 19 7.29 9.25 -8.76
N LEU A 20 7.16 10.35 -9.51
CA LEU A 20 7.47 11.71 -9.04
C LEU A 20 6.26 12.44 -8.46
N PHE A 21 5.06 11.95 -8.76
CA PHE A 21 3.77 12.54 -8.35
C PHE A 21 2.87 11.47 -7.74
N PRO A 22 1.97 11.84 -6.80
CA PRO A 22 1.04 10.90 -6.23
C PRO A 22 0.03 10.40 -7.26
N ASP A 23 -0.41 9.17 -7.12
CA ASP A 23 -1.47 8.59 -7.93
C ASP A 23 -2.78 9.35 -7.81
N ALA A 24 -3.55 9.41 -8.90
CA ALA A 24 -4.82 10.14 -8.94
C ALA A 24 -5.84 9.65 -7.90
N HIS A 25 -5.88 8.34 -7.62
CA HIS A 25 -6.77 7.78 -6.61
C HIS A 25 -6.36 8.19 -5.18
N VAL A 26 -5.06 8.40 -4.91
CA VAL A 26 -4.55 8.90 -3.63
C VAL A 26 -4.97 10.36 -3.41
N VAL A 27 -4.85 11.19 -4.45
CA VAL A 27 -5.34 12.57 -4.40
C VAL A 27 -6.85 12.60 -4.14
N ARG A 28 -7.63 11.72 -4.80
CA ARG A 28 -9.06 11.60 -4.56
C ARG A 28 -9.40 11.13 -3.15
N PHE A 29 -8.63 10.19 -2.61
CA PHE A 29 -8.79 9.73 -1.22
C PHE A 29 -8.67 10.91 -0.25
N TYR A 30 -7.60 11.71 -0.36
CA TYR A 30 -7.44 12.88 0.49
C TYR A 30 -8.57 13.91 0.28
N GLU A 31 -8.76 14.41 -0.94
CA GLU A 31 -9.66 15.55 -1.19
C GLU A 31 -11.13 15.20 -0.96
N ARG A 32 -11.57 13.98 -1.32
CA ARG A 32 -12.99 13.60 -1.24
C ARG A 32 -13.35 12.88 0.03
N ILE A 33 -12.47 12.04 0.55
CA ILE A 33 -12.78 11.22 1.72
C ILE A 33 -12.23 11.85 2.98
N LEU A 34 -10.92 11.98 3.13
CA LEU A 34 -10.34 12.49 4.37
C LEU A 34 -10.80 13.91 4.66
N LYS A 35 -10.61 14.83 3.71
CA LYS A 35 -10.92 16.25 3.89
C LYS A 35 -12.43 16.53 3.88
N TYR A 36 -13.12 16.12 2.83
CA TYR A 36 -14.52 16.50 2.63
C TYR A 36 -15.52 15.68 3.44
N LYS A 37 -15.39 14.34 3.45
CA LYS A 37 -16.35 13.46 4.13
C LYS A 37 -16.06 13.29 5.62
N LEU A 38 -14.79 13.14 5.99
CA LEU A 38 -14.38 12.77 7.35
C LEU A 38 -13.82 13.95 8.15
N ASN A 39 -13.57 15.09 7.50
CA ASN A 39 -12.93 16.29 8.08
C ASN A 39 -11.59 15.97 8.79
N LYS A 40 -10.82 15.05 8.22
CA LYS A 40 -9.48 14.66 8.69
C LYS A 40 -8.43 15.31 7.82
N ILE A 41 -7.84 16.40 8.30
CA ILE A 41 -6.91 17.25 7.53
C ILE A 41 -5.50 17.31 8.15
N ASN A 42 -5.28 16.65 9.26
CA ASN A 42 -4.00 16.53 9.95
C ASN A 42 -3.97 15.26 10.81
N GLY A 43 -2.88 15.02 11.49
CA GLY A 43 -2.66 13.89 12.38
C GLY A 43 -1.44 13.05 11.96
N ASN A 44 -1.27 11.89 12.58
CA ASN A 44 -0.20 10.95 12.28
C ASN A 44 -0.65 9.99 11.18
N LEU A 45 0.13 9.88 10.10
CA LEU A 45 -0.13 8.97 8.98
C LEU A 45 1.02 8.00 8.80
N LEU A 46 0.72 6.71 8.88
CA LEU A 46 1.65 5.64 8.50
C LEU A 46 1.42 5.24 7.05
N ASP A 47 2.46 5.35 6.22
CA ASP A 47 2.53 4.84 4.85
C ASP A 47 3.22 3.47 4.86
N PHE A 48 2.42 2.41 4.69
CA PHE A 48 2.90 1.03 4.74
C PHE A 48 3.24 0.52 3.33
N GLY A 49 4.51 0.20 3.11
CA GLY A 49 5.08 -0.02 1.78
C GLY A 49 5.31 1.32 1.07
N CYS A 50 5.95 2.24 1.78
CA CYS A 50 6.03 3.66 1.41
C CYS A 50 6.88 3.96 0.17
N GLY A 51 7.67 2.99 -0.32
CA GLY A 51 8.51 3.16 -1.49
C GLY A 51 9.44 4.38 -1.39
N ASN A 52 9.47 5.17 -2.45
CA ASN A 52 10.25 6.41 -2.49
C ASN A 52 9.63 7.58 -1.69
N GLY A 53 8.47 7.38 -1.07
CA GLY A 53 7.81 8.39 -0.22
C GLY A 53 7.01 9.45 -0.97
N VAL A 54 6.71 9.27 -2.25
CA VAL A 54 5.92 10.26 -3.02
C VAL A 54 4.53 10.49 -2.41
N HIS A 55 3.86 9.46 -1.92
CA HIS A 55 2.56 9.56 -1.26
C HIS A 55 2.69 10.15 0.14
N SER A 56 3.67 9.69 0.92
CA SER A 56 4.00 10.27 2.22
C SER A 56 4.25 11.79 2.12
N ALA A 57 5.05 12.21 1.14
CA ALA A 57 5.36 13.61 0.88
C ALA A 57 4.13 14.42 0.44
N TYR A 58 3.20 13.81 -0.31
CA TYR A 58 1.93 14.42 -0.63
C TYR A 58 1.10 14.66 0.65
N PHE A 59 0.92 13.66 1.51
CA PHE A 59 0.18 13.83 2.76
C PHE A 59 0.88 14.80 3.72
N GLN A 60 2.22 14.81 3.75
CA GLN A 60 2.98 15.81 4.50
C GLN A 60 2.64 17.24 4.04
N SER A 61 2.53 17.47 2.74
CA SER A 61 2.13 18.78 2.18
C SER A 61 0.68 19.17 2.53
N LYS A 62 -0.12 18.23 2.98
CA LYS A 62 -1.51 18.43 3.42
C LYS A 62 -1.67 18.60 4.92
N GLY A 63 -0.58 18.54 5.70
CA GLY A 63 -0.58 18.79 7.13
C GLY A 63 -0.50 17.54 8.02
N PHE A 64 -0.29 16.35 7.45
CA PHE A 64 -0.05 15.15 8.24
C PHE A 64 1.42 15.03 8.65
N LYS A 65 1.68 14.51 9.84
CA LYS A 65 3.00 13.99 10.21
C LYS A 65 3.10 12.57 9.65
N THR A 66 4.03 12.34 8.74
CA THR A 66 4.13 11.06 8.01
C THR A 66 5.22 10.16 8.56
N PHE A 67 4.91 8.88 8.63
CA PHE A 67 5.81 7.79 8.98
C PHE A 67 5.81 6.79 7.84
N GLY A 68 6.98 6.23 7.52
CA GLY A 68 7.11 5.24 6.46
C GLY A 68 7.54 3.89 6.99
N ILE A 69 7.07 2.82 6.37
CA ILE A 69 7.61 1.46 6.51
C ILE A 69 7.85 0.90 5.11
N ASP A 70 9.03 0.34 4.89
CA ASP A 70 9.34 -0.42 3.68
C ASP A 70 10.31 -1.57 4.00
N ILE A 71 10.45 -2.51 3.07
CA ILE A 71 11.38 -3.63 3.17
C ILE A 71 12.68 -3.40 2.38
N VAL A 72 12.73 -2.37 1.52
CA VAL A 72 13.87 -2.08 0.62
C VAL A 72 14.78 -1.02 1.27
N PRO A 73 15.99 -1.38 1.72
CA PRO A 73 16.87 -0.45 2.46
C PRO A 73 17.24 0.82 1.71
N SER A 74 17.46 0.73 0.39
CA SER A 74 17.87 1.87 -0.45
C SER A 74 16.81 2.97 -0.56
N LEU A 75 15.55 2.68 -0.22
CA LEU A 75 14.46 3.66 -0.30
C LEU A 75 14.41 4.62 0.89
N LYS A 76 15.01 4.27 2.02
CA LYS A 76 14.95 5.08 3.23
C LYS A 76 15.47 6.50 3.04
N GLU A 77 16.66 6.65 2.50
CA GLU A 77 17.28 7.96 2.28
C GLU A 77 16.48 8.81 1.29
N ILE A 78 15.94 8.17 0.25
CA ILE A 78 15.11 8.83 -0.77
C ILE A 78 13.80 9.31 -0.16
N TRP A 79 13.15 8.47 0.63
CA TRP A 79 11.93 8.82 1.37
C TRP A 79 12.19 10.02 2.28
N GLU A 80 13.24 9.97 3.09
CA GLU A 80 13.61 11.04 4.01
C GLU A 80 13.94 12.35 3.28
N GLN A 81 14.60 12.28 2.13
CA GLN A 81 14.85 13.44 1.30
C GLN A 81 13.55 14.06 0.78
N ASN A 82 12.64 13.24 0.23
CA ASN A 82 11.35 13.70 -0.27
C ASN A 82 10.50 14.37 0.81
N ILE A 83 10.57 13.91 2.05
CA ILE A 83 9.86 14.53 3.18
C ILE A 83 10.52 15.86 3.57
N ARG A 84 11.86 15.91 3.69
CA ARG A 84 12.61 17.13 4.02
C ARG A 84 12.36 18.27 3.02
N GLU A 85 12.36 17.96 1.73
CA GLU A 85 12.12 18.94 0.66
C GLU A 85 10.76 19.61 0.74
N ARG A 86 9.81 18.99 1.46
CA ARG A 86 8.47 19.53 1.70
C ARG A 86 8.28 20.12 3.11
N GLY A 87 9.41 20.40 3.79
CA GLY A 87 9.40 21.02 5.12
C GLY A 87 8.90 20.10 6.24
N GLY A 88 8.89 18.77 5.98
CA GLY A 88 8.38 17.80 6.92
C GLY A 88 9.43 17.23 7.87
N GLY A 89 8.95 16.73 9.01
CA GLY A 89 9.69 15.92 9.96
C GLY A 89 8.98 14.58 10.16
N GLY A 90 9.43 13.57 9.47
CA GLY A 90 8.98 12.19 9.62
C GLY A 90 10.19 11.28 9.54
N TYR A 91 9.98 9.99 9.71
CA TYR A 91 11.03 9.00 9.53
C TYR A 91 10.49 7.71 8.93
N CYS A 92 11.35 7.05 8.15
CA CYS A 92 11.08 5.75 7.55
C CYS A 92 11.84 4.66 8.31
N LYS A 93 11.15 3.55 8.58
CA LYS A 93 11.76 2.33 9.13
C LYS A 93 11.80 1.25 8.08
N ILE A 94 12.97 0.65 7.92
CA ILE A 94 13.12 -0.55 7.12
C ILE A 94 12.94 -1.75 8.03
N ILE A 95 12.10 -2.67 7.60
CA ILE A 95 11.75 -3.88 8.33
C ILE A 95 12.03 -5.13 7.49
N GLU A 96 12.23 -6.25 8.15
CA GLU A 96 12.29 -7.53 7.45
C GLU A 96 10.91 -7.90 6.87
N PRO A 97 10.86 -8.55 5.70
CA PRO A 97 9.61 -9.01 5.12
C PRO A 97 8.78 -9.83 6.12
N ASN A 98 7.50 -9.51 6.23
CA ASN A 98 6.51 -10.17 7.11
C ASN A 98 6.81 -10.06 8.61
N SER A 99 7.64 -9.13 9.03
CA SER A 99 7.85 -8.86 10.45
C SER A 99 6.68 -8.07 11.05
N SER A 100 6.54 -8.16 12.36
CA SER A 100 5.56 -7.37 13.13
C SER A 100 5.93 -5.87 13.09
N ILE A 101 4.91 -5.03 13.07
CA ILE A 101 5.06 -3.57 13.18
C ILE A 101 4.84 -3.06 14.61
N LYS A 102 4.54 -3.94 15.56
CA LYS A 102 4.33 -3.58 16.98
C LYS A 102 5.58 -2.94 17.56
N GLY A 103 5.37 -1.83 18.28
CA GLY A 103 6.47 -1.12 18.95
C GLY A 103 7.47 -0.43 18.01
N LEU A 104 7.18 -0.34 16.71
CA LEU A 104 8.02 0.41 15.79
C LEU A 104 7.90 1.92 16.01
N PHE A 105 6.75 2.40 16.47
CA PHE A 105 6.49 3.81 16.71
C PHE A 105 5.95 4.00 18.12
N ASP A 106 6.33 5.10 18.75
CA ASP A 106 5.84 5.47 20.08
C ASP A 106 4.47 6.18 19.99
N GLU A 107 4.15 6.72 18.80
CA GLU A 107 2.89 7.40 18.52
C GLU A 107 1.87 6.45 17.93
N ASN A 108 0.60 6.62 18.32
CA ASN A 108 -0.52 6.03 17.59
C ASN A 108 -0.80 6.81 16.30
N MET A 109 -1.44 6.15 15.35
CA MET A 109 -1.75 6.69 14.04
C MET A 109 -3.22 7.11 13.93
N ASP A 110 -3.48 8.16 13.18
CA ASP A 110 -4.83 8.57 12.79
C ASP A 110 -5.23 7.99 11.44
N ILE A 111 -4.24 7.75 10.59
CA ILE A 111 -4.39 7.13 9.27
C ILE A 111 -3.33 6.05 9.09
N ILE A 112 -3.74 4.87 8.62
CA ILE A 112 -2.83 3.90 7.99
C ILE A 112 -3.17 3.84 6.52
N PHE A 113 -2.17 4.12 5.70
CA PHE A 113 -2.26 4.14 4.25
C PHE A 113 -1.38 3.04 3.67
N ALA A 114 -2.01 2.05 3.02
CA ALA A 114 -1.35 0.89 2.43
C ALA A 114 -1.73 0.78 0.94
N ASN A 115 -1.04 1.57 0.12
CA ASN A 115 -1.27 1.62 -1.32
C ASN A 115 -0.34 0.65 -2.05
N GLN A 116 -0.92 -0.28 -2.80
CA GLN A 116 -0.18 -1.23 -3.66
C GLN A 116 0.91 -2.04 -2.93
N SER A 117 0.67 -2.41 -1.67
CA SER A 117 1.66 -3.11 -0.82
C SER A 117 1.14 -4.42 -0.21
N LEU A 118 -0.10 -4.49 0.25
CA LEU A 118 -0.59 -5.60 1.05
C LEU A 118 -0.76 -6.91 0.28
N TYR A 119 -1.03 -6.86 -0.99
CA TYR A 119 -1.26 -8.07 -1.80
C TYR A 119 0.02 -8.88 -2.10
N TYR A 120 1.19 -8.40 -1.67
CA TYR A 120 2.43 -9.18 -1.71
C TYR A 120 2.69 -10.01 -0.45
N ILE A 121 1.84 -9.84 0.57
CA ILE A 121 2.01 -10.47 1.89
C ILE A 121 1.20 -11.77 1.93
N PRO A 122 1.80 -12.90 2.40
CA PRO A 122 1.06 -14.15 2.59
C PRO A 122 -0.14 -13.95 3.52
N LEU A 123 -1.22 -14.68 3.28
CA LEU A 123 -2.52 -14.44 3.92
C LEU A 123 -2.48 -14.46 5.46
N LYS A 124 -1.66 -15.34 6.03
CA LYS A 124 -1.52 -15.43 7.50
C LYS A 124 -0.91 -14.15 8.08
N GLU A 125 0.18 -13.69 7.49
CA GLU A 125 0.92 -12.49 7.88
C GLU A 125 0.11 -11.23 7.56
N LEU A 126 -0.61 -11.23 6.45
CA LEU A 126 -1.53 -10.13 6.10
C LEU A 126 -2.62 -9.96 7.17
N LYS A 127 -3.25 -11.04 7.62
CA LYS A 127 -4.24 -10.99 8.70
C LYS A 127 -3.63 -10.50 10.01
N GLN A 128 -2.40 -10.90 10.32
CA GLN A 128 -1.69 -10.40 11.50
C GLN A 128 -1.42 -8.90 11.38
N ASN A 129 -0.94 -8.42 10.23
CA ASN A 129 -0.70 -7.00 10.01
C ASN A 129 -2.00 -6.18 10.13
N ILE A 130 -3.14 -6.68 9.64
CA ILE A 130 -4.44 -6.02 9.78
C ILE A 130 -4.82 -5.83 11.26
N LEU A 131 -4.57 -6.85 12.10
CA LEU A 131 -4.81 -6.72 13.55
C LEU A 131 -3.86 -5.70 14.18
N GLU A 132 -2.58 -5.69 13.79
CA GLU A 132 -1.60 -4.73 14.28
C GLU A 132 -1.91 -3.30 13.82
N PHE A 133 -2.44 -3.12 12.60
CA PHE A 133 -2.96 -1.83 12.13
C PHE A 133 -4.12 -1.35 13.01
N TYR A 134 -5.04 -2.25 13.35
CA TYR A 134 -6.15 -1.92 14.23
C TYR A 134 -5.67 -1.51 15.63
N GLU A 135 -4.69 -2.20 16.19
CA GLU A 135 -4.09 -1.84 17.49
C GLU A 135 -3.38 -0.47 17.43
N LEU A 136 -2.61 -0.21 16.38
CA LEU A 136 -1.81 1.00 16.21
C LEU A 136 -2.64 2.27 15.94
N LEU A 137 -3.84 2.13 15.40
CA LEU A 137 -4.72 3.27 15.13
C LEU A 137 -5.38 3.80 16.41
N ASN A 138 -5.57 5.11 16.47
CA ASN A 138 -6.48 5.75 17.41
C ASN A 138 -7.93 5.32 17.14
N THR A 139 -8.81 5.39 18.15
CA THR A 139 -10.26 5.28 17.94
C THR A 139 -10.71 6.35 16.94
N GLY A 140 -11.52 5.96 15.96
CA GLY A 140 -11.87 6.81 14.82
C GLY A 140 -10.76 6.93 13.75
N GLY A 141 -9.66 6.21 13.91
CA GLY A 141 -8.59 6.14 12.92
C GLY A 141 -9.01 5.38 11.66
N ILE A 142 -8.41 5.71 10.53
CA ILE A 142 -8.79 5.25 9.19
C ILE A 142 -7.72 4.34 8.62
N LEU A 143 -8.14 3.18 8.10
CA LEU A 143 -7.34 2.34 7.22
C LEU A 143 -7.76 2.62 5.77
N PHE A 144 -6.78 2.95 4.92
CA PHE A 144 -6.88 2.88 3.46
C PHE A 144 -6.02 1.74 2.96
N ALA A 145 -6.59 0.86 2.16
CA ALA A 145 -5.85 -0.25 1.56
C ALA A 145 -6.27 -0.47 0.11
N THR A 146 -5.32 -0.88 -0.73
CA THR A 146 -5.61 -1.35 -2.09
C THR A 146 -5.19 -2.79 -2.25
N MET A 147 -6.03 -3.58 -2.94
CA MET A 147 -5.77 -4.99 -3.23
C MET A 147 -5.91 -5.24 -4.73
N MET A 148 -5.01 -6.04 -5.29
CA MET A 148 -5.06 -6.39 -6.70
C MET A 148 -6.24 -7.32 -6.98
N SER A 149 -7.04 -7.00 -7.98
CA SER A 149 -8.19 -7.82 -8.34
C SER A 149 -7.84 -8.87 -9.40
N LYS A 150 -8.67 -9.90 -9.55
CA LYS A 150 -8.57 -10.86 -10.65
C LYS A 150 -8.85 -10.25 -12.04
N LYS A 151 -9.33 -9.01 -12.11
CA LYS A 151 -9.45 -8.26 -13.38
C LYS A 151 -8.12 -7.69 -13.83
N ASN A 152 -7.12 -7.63 -12.95
CA ASN A 152 -5.79 -7.11 -13.26
C ASN A 152 -5.08 -8.03 -14.26
N TYR A 153 -4.34 -7.43 -15.18
CA TYR A 153 -3.50 -8.10 -16.18
C TYR A 153 -2.56 -9.17 -15.57
N TYR A 154 -2.03 -8.92 -14.37
CA TYR A 154 -1.17 -9.88 -13.65
C TYR A 154 -1.87 -11.23 -13.40
N PHE A 155 -3.20 -11.24 -13.21
CA PHE A 155 -3.94 -12.49 -12.96
C PHE A 155 -3.89 -13.45 -14.15
N SER A 156 -3.94 -12.96 -15.38
CA SER A 156 -3.83 -13.81 -16.58
C SER A 156 -2.46 -14.49 -16.74
N HIS A 157 -1.44 -13.98 -16.03
CA HIS A 157 -0.07 -14.51 -16.01
C HIS A 157 0.25 -15.24 -14.71
N SER A 158 -0.76 -15.47 -13.87
CA SER A 158 -0.60 -16.16 -12.59
C SER A 158 -0.72 -17.68 -12.72
N GLN A 159 0.01 -18.36 -11.86
CA GLN A 159 -0.14 -19.79 -11.61
C GLN A 159 -1.22 -20.01 -10.55
N LYS A 160 -1.57 -21.29 -10.33
CA LYS A 160 -2.51 -21.67 -9.27
C LYS A 160 -2.05 -21.13 -7.91
N GLU A 161 -2.99 -20.62 -7.14
CA GLU A 161 -2.77 -20.14 -5.78
C GLU A 161 -2.11 -21.20 -4.89
N GLU A 162 -1.09 -20.82 -4.16
CA GLU A 162 -0.39 -21.64 -3.19
C GLU A 162 -1.14 -21.69 -1.84
N LYS A 163 -0.72 -22.59 -0.93
CA LYS A 163 -1.32 -22.73 0.41
C LYS A 163 -1.23 -21.47 1.28
N ASN A 164 -0.30 -20.57 0.96
CA ASN A 164 -0.10 -19.29 1.66
C ASN A 164 -1.02 -18.17 1.15
N GLY A 165 -1.89 -18.44 0.18
CA GLY A 165 -2.82 -17.47 -0.41
C GLY A 165 -2.22 -16.61 -1.52
N LEU A 166 -0.98 -16.87 -1.95
CA LEU A 166 -0.33 -16.15 -3.04
C LEU A 166 -0.31 -16.98 -4.33
N SER A 167 -0.43 -16.29 -5.44
CA SER A 167 -0.21 -16.87 -6.78
C SER A 167 1.10 -16.35 -7.35
N LYS A 168 1.94 -17.23 -7.87
CA LYS A 168 3.14 -16.83 -8.60
C LYS A 168 2.73 -16.22 -9.93
N VAL A 169 3.25 -15.05 -10.23
CA VAL A 169 3.05 -14.32 -11.50
C VAL A 169 4.38 -14.21 -12.21
N GLU A 170 4.40 -14.55 -13.49
CA GLU A 170 5.59 -14.38 -14.34
C GLU A 170 5.22 -13.56 -15.58
N ILE A 171 5.75 -12.36 -15.66
CA ILE A 171 5.58 -11.47 -16.81
C ILE A 171 6.89 -11.42 -17.59
N LYS A 172 6.81 -11.71 -18.88
CA LYS A 172 7.94 -11.67 -19.81
C LYS A 172 7.75 -10.55 -20.81
N GLY A 173 8.84 -9.95 -21.23
CA GLY A 173 8.83 -8.83 -22.20
C GLY A 173 9.32 -7.53 -21.57
N ARG A 174 8.52 -6.47 -21.65
CA ARG A 174 8.94 -5.16 -21.11
C ARG A 174 9.20 -5.15 -19.60
N LEU A 175 8.45 -5.92 -18.84
CA LEU A 175 8.54 -5.91 -17.37
C LEU A 175 9.51 -6.95 -16.82
N ASN A 176 9.67 -8.12 -17.44
CA ASN A 176 10.52 -9.24 -16.96
C ASN A 176 10.44 -9.44 -15.45
N GLU A 177 9.23 -9.60 -14.92
CA GLU A 177 8.96 -9.61 -13.48
C GLU A 177 8.47 -10.98 -13.01
N THR A 178 8.96 -11.41 -11.85
CA THR A 178 8.37 -12.52 -11.08
C THR A 178 7.91 -11.99 -9.74
N SER A 179 6.63 -12.13 -9.43
CA SER A 179 6.03 -11.69 -8.18
C SER A 179 5.07 -12.75 -7.62
N PHE A 180 4.72 -12.59 -6.33
CA PHE A 180 3.75 -13.45 -5.64
C PHE A 180 2.64 -12.55 -5.13
N ILE A 181 1.39 -12.81 -5.58
CA ILE A 181 0.28 -11.88 -5.42
C ILE A 181 -0.95 -12.59 -4.86
N HIS A 182 -1.55 -11.97 -3.85
CA HIS A 182 -2.87 -12.30 -3.36
C HIS A 182 -3.92 -11.53 -4.18
N PHE A 183 -4.67 -12.23 -5.01
CA PHE A 183 -5.74 -11.64 -5.82
C PHE A 183 -7.09 -11.70 -5.11
N ILE A 184 -7.83 -10.61 -5.18
CA ILE A 184 -9.20 -10.53 -4.69
C ILE A 184 -10.19 -10.76 -5.86
N ASP A 185 -11.17 -11.63 -5.64
CA ASP A 185 -12.18 -11.96 -6.65
C ASP A 185 -13.26 -10.88 -6.74
N LYS A 186 -13.88 -10.57 -5.62
CA LYS A 186 -14.97 -9.60 -5.51
C LYS A 186 -14.64 -8.52 -4.49
N VAL A 187 -15.14 -7.30 -4.71
CA VAL A 187 -14.89 -6.18 -3.80
C VAL A 187 -15.44 -6.44 -2.39
N GLU A 188 -16.53 -7.19 -2.28
CA GLU A 188 -17.16 -7.56 -1.01
C GLU A 188 -16.26 -8.47 -0.16
N ASP A 189 -15.33 -9.22 -0.76
CA ASP A 189 -14.39 -10.07 -0.03
C ASP A 189 -13.46 -9.26 0.88
N LEU A 190 -13.28 -7.96 0.59
CA LEU A 190 -12.48 -7.05 1.41
C LEU A 190 -13.07 -6.83 2.79
N GLU A 191 -14.39 -6.85 2.96
CA GLU A 191 -15.05 -6.67 4.27
C GLU A 191 -14.66 -7.78 5.24
N ASN A 192 -14.58 -9.02 4.74
CA ASN A 192 -14.12 -10.16 5.53
C ASN A 192 -12.61 -10.14 5.79
N LEU A 193 -11.82 -9.72 4.79
CA LEU A 193 -10.37 -9.68 4.88
C LEU A 193 -9.92 -8.65 5.92
N PHE A 194 -10.53 -7.46 5.94
CA PHE A 194 -10.11 -6.34 6.77
C PHE A 194 -10.82 -6.25 8.13
N GLN A 195 -11.51 -7.30 8.56
CA GLN A 195 -11.94 -7.34 9.96
C GLN A 195 -10.73 -7.23 10.90
N PRO A 196 -10.84 -6.47 12.02
CA PRO A 196 -12.03 -5.99 12.70
C PRO A 196 -12.50 -4.55 12.35
N PHE A 197 -12.01 -3.97 11.26
CA PHE A 197 -12.45 -2.63 10.86
C PHE A 197 -13.92 -2.61 10.42
N GLU A 198 -14.64 -1.52 10.76
CA GLU A 198 -15.92 -1.25 10.12
C GLU A 198 -15.70 -0.64 8.74
N THR A 199 -16.29 -1.22 7.72
CA THR A 199 -16.20 -0.72 6.35
C THR A 199 -16.91 0.62 6.21
N LEU A 200 -16.18 1.65 5.76
CA LEU A 200 -16.77 2.95 5.39
C LEU A 200 -17.06 3.04 3.90
N PHE A 201 -16.07 2.64 3.08
CA PHE A 201 -16.18 2.73 1.63
C PHE A 201 -15.49 1.55 0.96
N LEU A 202 -16.13 1.01 -0.06
CA LEU A 202 -15.54 0.11 -1.04
C LEU A 202 -15.50 0.81 -2.39
N GLY A 203 -14.50 0.51 -3.18
CA GLY A 203 -14.34 1.07 -4.52
C GLY A 203 -13.31 0.32 -5.34
N ASP A 204 -13.06 0.86 -6.50
CA ASP A 204 -12.02 0.36 -7.39
C ASP A 204 -11.39 1.50 -8.19
N TYR A 205 -10.28 1.21 -8.82
CA TYR A 205 -9.71 2.04 -9.86
C TYR A 205 -8.98 1.17 -10.89
N ASP A 206 -9.00 1.63 -12.12
CA ASP A 206 -8.20 1.12 -13.21
C ASP A 206 -7.58 2.33 -13.91
N PRO A 207 -6.25 2.49 -13.89
CA PRO A 207 -5.58 3.51 -14.71
C PRO A 207 -5.91 3.33 -16.19
N ILE A 208 -5.51 4.28 -17.01
CA ILE A 208 -5.74 4.21 -18.47
C ILE A 208 -5.34 2.83 -18.99
N ASN A 209 -6.33 2.13 -19.58
CA ASN A 209 -6.15 0.82 -20.16
C ASN A 209 -6.09 0.94 -21.69
N PHE A 210 -4.96 0.59 -22.27
CA PHE A 210 -4.78 0.54 -23.71
C PHE A 210 -4.97 -0.90 -24.20
N TYR A 211 -6.06 -1.19 -24.90
CA TYR A 211 -6.48 -2.54 -25.30
C TYR A 211 -5.41 -3.39 -26.00
N ASN A 212 -4.48 -2.76 -26.71
CA ASN A 212 -3.41 -3.43 -27.43
C ASN A 212 -2.05 -3.34 -26.72
N PHE A 213 -2.04 -3.03 -25.43
CA PHE A 213 -0.83 -2.88 -24.66
C PHE A 213 -0.79 -3.86 -23.49
N GLU A 214 -0.64 -3.46 -22.24
CA GLU A 214 -0.44 -4.38 -21.11
C GLU A 214 -1.73 -4.91 -20.49
N GLY A 215 -2.86 -4.31 -20.78
CA GLY A 215 -4.14 -4.65 -20.18
C GLY A 215 -4.44 -3.85 -18.90
N SER A 216 -5.43 -4.32 -18.16
CA SER A 216 -5.96 -3.64 -16.98
C SER A 216 -5.00 -3.67 -15.80
N ALA A 217 -4.85 -2.55 -15.10
CA ALA A 217 -4.15 -2.46 -13.83
C ALA A 217 -5.14 -2.34 -12.65
N HIS A 218 -6.28 -3.00 -12.73
CA HIS A 218 -7.41 -2.88 -11.83
C HIS A 218 -7.08 -3.31 -10.39
N HIS A 219 -7.43 -2.43 -9.44
CA HIS A 219 -7.34 -2.68 -8.01
C HIS A 219 -8.67 -2.36 -7.32
N TYR A 220 -9.00 -3.12 -6.29
CA TYR A 220 -10.02 -2.75 -5.34
C TYR A 220 -9.46 -1.85 -4.25
N VAL A 221 -10.32 -0.98 -3.73
CA VAL A 221 -10.01 -0.03 -2.64
C VAL A 221 -10.90 -0.34 -1.46
N TYR A 222 -10.29 -0.45 -0.28
CA TYR A 222 -10.94 -0.58 1.00
C TYR A 222 -10.64 0.65 1.87
N ILE A 223 -11.68 1.22 2.48
CA ILE A 223 -11.54 2.25 3.52
C ILE A 223 -12.36 1.81 4.72
N GLY A 224 -11.69 1.60 5.84
CA GLY A 224 -12.29 1.19 7.11
C GLY A 224 -11.97 2.14 8.24
N ILE A 225 -12.76 2.04 9.32
CA ILE A 225 -12.59 2.83 10.54
C ILE A 225 -12.45 1.92 11.75
N LYS A 226 -11.57 2.29 12.67
CA LYS A 226 -11.51 1.72 14.02
C LYS A 226 -12.57 2.36 14.90
N LYS A 227 -13.45 1.56 15.47
CA LYS A 227 -14.40 1.97 16.52
C LYS A 227 -13.82 1.87 17.93
#